data_d60b151a61d89ae62d07bd258f1d43f2
#
_entry.id   d60b151a61d89ae62d07bd258f1d43f2
#
_cell.length_a   1.000
_cell.length_b   1.000
_cell.length_c   1.000
_cell.angle_alpha   90.00
_cell.angle_beta   90.00
_cell.angle_gamma   90.00
#
_symmetry.space_group_name_H-M   'P 1'
#
loop_
_entity.id
_entity.type
_entity.pdbx_description
1 polymer ?
#
loop_
_entity_poly.entity_id
_entity_poly.type
_entity_poly.pdbx_seq_one_letter_code
_entity_poly.pdbx_strand_id
1 'polypeptide(L)'
;MYRSKEYSERSWDDVKAEIDMMANYVPDTKRVFLADGDALNLDSEYMIKILKYIREKFANIERISCYAMPMNILKKTPEELKKMNDAGLDMFYLGIESGSDIVLKKVTKGAVAKTIIKSVNKAKEAGYIMSCMVILGLGGKKYSKDHIKGTAEVISACSPHYVGALTLYLENGIKQEFIDKYEGEFVKINDDEGLEELYELVNQIN
;
A
#
# COMPACT_ATOMS: atom_id res chain seq x y z
N MET A 1 -6.07 5.06 12.18
CA MET A 1 -4.93 5.94 12.38
C MET A 1 -5.16 7.36 11.85
N TYR A 2 -5.81 7.60 10.72
CA TYR A 2 -5.96 8.94 10.11
C TYR A 2 -7.38 9.54 10.20
N ARG A 3 -8.28 9.01 11.05
CA ARG A 3 -9.70 9.44 11.14
C ARG A 3 -9.91 10.89 11.60
N SER A 4 -8.94 11.47 12.29
CA SER A 4 -9.00 12.84 12.82
C SER A 4 -8.15 13.85 12.05
N LYS A 5 -7.50 13.41 10.95
CA LYS A 5 -6.64 14.29 10.15
C LYS A 5 -7.36 14.65 8.85
N GLU A 6 -7.51 15.93 8.59
CA GLU A 6 -7.88 16.43 7.26
C GLU A 6 -6.66 16.33 6.34
N TYR A 7 -6.89 15.91 5.09
CA TYR A 7 -5.85 15.93 4.08
C TYR A 7 -5.48 17.39 3.76
N SER A 8 -4.21 17.71 3.86
CA SER A 8 -3.67 19.00 3.43
C SER A 8 -2.33 18.81 2.78
N GLU A 9 -2.09 19.54 1.71
CA GLU A 9 -0.79 19.59 1.06
C GLU A 9 0.11 20.58 1.80
N ARG A 10 1.32 20.13 2.12
CA ARG A 10 2.33 21.01 2.73
C ARG A 10 2.87 21.99 1.69
N SER A 11 3.21 23.20 2.13
CA SER A 11 3.84 24.17 1.26
C SER A 11 5.23 23.70 0.79
N TRP A 12 5.67 24.23 -0.34
CA TRP A 12 7.01 23.95 -0.82
C TRP A 12 8.10 24.34 0.18
N ASP A 13 7.94 25.48 0.85
CA ASP A 13 8.93 25.98 1.80
C ASP A 13 9.06 25.07 3.02
N ASP A 14 7.94 24.50 3.51
CA ASP A 14 7.96 23.55 4.61
C ASP A 14 8.61 22.23 4.22
N VAL A 15 8.24 21.68 3.04
CA VAL A 15 8.82 20.43 2.53
C VAL A 15 10.31 20.60 2.26
N LYS A 16 10.69 21.72 1.66
CA LYS A 16 12.09 22.07 1.37
C LYS A 16 12.91 22.17 2.67
N ALA A 17 12.40 22.89 3.67
CA ALA A 17 13.08 23.05 4.96
C ALA A 17 13.30 21.71 5.65
N GLU A 18 12.33 20.80 5.60
CA GLU A 18 12.46 19.45 6.16
C GLU A 18 13.51 18.62 5.43
N ILE A 19 13.51 18.64 4.10
CA ILE A 19 14.51 17.93 3.29
C ILE A 19 15.92 18.48 3.59
N ASP A 20 16.10 19.81 3.64
CA ASP A 20 17.37 20.45 3.97
C ASP A 20 17.85 20.08 5.39
N MET A 21 16.93 20.06 6.36
CA MET A 21 17.23 19.65 7.73
C MET A 21 17.71 18.19 7.77
N MET A 22 16.98 17.29 7.11
CA MET A 22 17.30 15.86 7.10
C MET A 22 18.59 15.57 6.34
N ALA A 23 18.89 16.29 5.25
CA ALA A 23 20.14 16.16 4.51
C ALA A 23 21.36 16.57 5.37
N ASN A 24 21.21 17.56 6.26
CA ASN A 24 22.26 17.93 7.20
C ASN A 24 22.40 16.93 8.36
N TYR A 25 21.29 16.32 8.80
CA TYR A 25 21.28 15.42 9.95
C TYR A 25 21.70 13.99 9.59
N VAL A 26 21.27 13.47 8.43
CA VAL A 26 21.55 12.11 7.96
C VAL A 26 22.01 12.11 6.49
N PRO A 27 23.16 12.70 6.16
CA PRO A 27 23.61 12.92 4.77
C PRO A 27 23.81 11.62 3.97
N ASP A 28 24.13 10.52 4.63
CA ASP A 28 24.38 9.21 4.00
C ASP A 28 23.12 8.38 3.80
N THR A 29 21.93 9.02 3.81
CA THR A 29 20.65 8.35 3.61
C THR A 29 20.60 7.67 2.24
N LYS A 30 20.25 6.38 2.25
CA LYS A 30 20.10 5.56 1.04
C LYS A 30 18.64 5.33 0.65
N ARG A 31 17.71 5.45 1.58
CA ARG A 31 16.29 5.16 1.35
C ARG A 31 15.44 6.23 1.99
N VAL A 32 14.52 6.78 1.20
CA VAL A 32 13.53 7.76 1.65
C VAL A 32 12.14 7.17 1.50
N PHE A 33 11.32 7.36 2.51
CA PHE A 33 9.91 7.02 2.47
C PHE A 33 9.07 8.29 2.66
N LEU A 34 8.23 8.60 1.65
CA LEU A 34 7.29 9.71 1.74
C LEU A 34 6.08 9.26 2.55
N ALA A 35 6.04 9.69 3.80
CA ALA A 35 5.06 9.26 4.81
C ALA A 35 3.97 10.34 5.08
N ASP A 36 3.20 10.09 6.13
CA ASP A 36 2.21 11.00 6.73
C ASP A 36 1.06 11.44 5.84
N GLY A 37 0.54 10.50 5.07
CA GLY A 37 -0.68 10.73 4.30
C GLY A 37 -0.71 9.94 3.01
N ASP A 38 -1.33 10.54 2.02
CA ASP A 38 -1.51 9.97 0.69
C ASP A 38 -0.64 10.76 -0.30
N ALA A 39 0.68 10.54 -0.22
CA ALA A 39 1.65 11.26 -1.05
C ALA A 39 1.34 11.13 -2.56
N LEU A 40 0.83 9.98 -3.01
CA LEU A 40 0.50 9.77 -4.42
C LEU A 40 -0.75 10.56 -4.88
N ASN A 41 -1.51 11.14 -3.96
CA ASN A 41 -2.63 12.02 -4.30
C ASN A 41 -2.17 13.45 -4.69
N LEU A 42 -0.92 13.81 -4.40
CA LEU A 42 -0.35 15.09 -4.80
C LEU A 42 -0.41 15.30 -6.33
N ASP A 43 -0.43 16.55 -6.73
CA ASP A 43 -0.19 16.92 -8.14
C ASP A 43 1.13 16.32 -8.64
N SER A 44 1.13 15.83 -9.88
CA SER A 44 2.26 15.08 -10.43
C SER A 44 3.52 15.95 -10.61
N GLU A 45 3.37 17.20 -11.00
CA GLU A 45 4.50 18.13 -11.17
C GLU A 45 5.07 18.56 -9.82
N TYR A 46 4.20 18.73 -8.81
CA TYR A 46 4.65 19.01 -7.44
C TYR A 46 5.40 17.82 -6.85
N MET A 47 4.91 16.59 -7.02
CA MET A 47 5.63 15.38 -6.63
C MET A 47 7.00 15.29 -7.32
N ILE A 48 7.08 15.53 -8.61
CA ILE A 48 8.35 15.52 -9.37
C ILE A 48 9.33 16.56 -8.83
N LYS A 49 8.85 17.74 -8.45
CA LYS A 49 9.67 18.78 -7.83
C LYS A 49 10.29 18.30 -6.53
N ILE A 50 9.50 17.65 -5.65
CA ILE A 50 9.96 17.05 -4.38
C ILE A 50 11.02 15.98 -4.64
N LEU A 51 10.73 15.04 -5.54
CA LEU A 51 11.63 13.92 -5.86
C LEU A 51 13.00 14.40 -6.37
N LYS A 52 13.01 15.35 -7.31
CA LYS A 52 14.23 15.95 -7.83
C LYS A 52 15.05 16.63 -6.72
N TYR A 53 14.38 17.34 -5.83
CA TYR A 53 15.04 18.00 -4.71
C TYR A 53 15.65 17.01 -3.72
N ILE A 54 14.95 15.93 -3.39
CA ILE A 54 15.50 14.85 -2.56
C ILE A 54 16.76 14.27 -3.23
N ARG A 55 16.71 13.96 -4.54
CA ARG A 55 17.86 13.43 -5.28
C ARG A 55 19.02 14.39 -5.37
N GLU A 56 18.77 15.71 -5.39
CA GLU A 56 19.81 16.75 -5.33
C GLU A 56 20.50 16.80 -3.97
N LYS A 57 19.73 16.66 -2.88
CA LYS A 57 20.23 16.80 -1.51
C LYS A 57 20.92 15.57 -0.94
N PHE A 58 20.54 14.41 -1.39
CA PHE A 58 21.09 13.14 -0.90
C PHE A 58 21.82 12.39 -2.02
N ALA A 59 23.13 12.48 -2.03
CA ALA A 59 23.97 11.90 -3.10
C ALA A 59 23.89 10.35 -3.19
N ASN A 60 23.56 9.68 -2.09
CA ASN A 60 23.60 8.21 -1.97
C ASN A 60 22.21 7.55 -2.04
N ILE A 61 21.17 8.26 -2.51
CA ILE A 61 19.82 7.71 -2.59
C ILE A 61 19.76 6.53 -3.57
N GLU A 62 19.43 5.37 -3.04
CA GLU A 62 19.17 4.14 -3.78
C GLU A 62 17.68 3.96 -4.09
N ARG A 63 16.77 4.47 -3.23
CA ARG A 63 15.33 4.27 -3.37
C ARG A 63 14.50 5.34 -2.69
N ILE A 64 13.50 5.87 -3.40
CA ILE A 64 12.42 6.65 -2.82
C ILE A 64 11.11 5.86 -2.99
N SER A 65 10.32 5.79 -1.94
CA SER A 65 9.08 5.01 -1.90
C SER A 65 7.96 5.75 -1.18
N CYS A 66 6.71 5.36 -1.45
CA CYS A 66 5.54 5.85 -0.72
C CYS A 66 4.45 4.78 -0.63
N TYR A 67 3.44 5.02 0.21
CA TYR A 67 2.19 4.27 0.12
C TYR A 67 1.43 4.66 -1.15
N ALA A 68 0.68 3.70 -1.68
CA ALA A 68 -0.19 3.91 -2.83
C ALA A 68 -1.54 3.20 -2.62
N MET A 69 -2.61 3.89 -2.96
CA MET A 69 -3.94 3.29 -3.07
C MET A 69 -4.24 2.95 -4.54
N PRO A 70 -4.99 1.86 -4.81
CA PRO A 70 -5.34 1.49 -6.18
C PRO A 70 -5.93 2.64 -7.00
N MET A 71 -6.82 3.42 -6.40
CA MET A 71 -7.48 4.54 -7.09
C MET A 71 -6.52 5.67 -7.44
N ASN A 72 -5.49 5.93 -6.62
CA ASN A 72 -4.52 6.99 -6.90
C ASN A 72 -3.62 6.63 -8.08
N ILE A 73 -3.19 5.36 -8.15
CA ILE A 73 -2.45 4.86 -9.30
C ILE A 73 -3.30 4.94 -10.58
N LEU A 74 -4.59 4.56 -10.48
CA LEU A 74 -5.48 4.55 -11.65
C LEU A 74 -5.85 5.95 -12.15
N LYS A 75 -5.91 6.95 -11.27
CA LYS A 75 -6.18 8.35 -11.62
C LYS A 75 -5.03 9.01 -12.40
N LYS A 76 -3.78 8.66 -12.10
CA LYS A 76 -2.62 9.19 -12.85
C LYS A 76 -2.59 8.62 -14.26
N THR A 77 -2.20 9.40 -15.23
CA THR A 77 -1.95 8.88 -16.60
C THR A 77 -0.68 8.02 -16.63
N PRO A 78 -0.48 7.16 -17.63
CA PRO A 78 0.77 6.42 -17.80
C PRO A 78 1.99 7.35 -17.89
N GLU A 79 1.85 8.49 -18.56
CA GLU A 79 2.88 9.50 -18.75
C GLU A 79 3.25 10.17 -17.42
N GLU A 80 2.27 10.50 -16.56
CA GLU A 80 2.52 11.05 -15.22
C GLU A 80 3.26 10.04 -14.34
N LEU A 81 2.81 8.79 -14.31
CA LEU A 81 3.50 7.73 -13.58
C LEU A 81 4.93 7.56 -14.06
N LYS A 82 5.14 7.53 -15.39
CA LYS A 82 6.48 7.41 -15.96
C LYS A 82 7.38 8.58 -15.57
N LYS A 83 6.90 9.82 -15.68
CA LYS A 83 7.66 11.02 -15.30
C LYS A 83 8.05 11.02 -13.81
N MET A 84 7.13 10.60 -12.91
CA MET A 84 7.44 10.50 -11.47
C MET A 84 8.46 9.38 -11.21
N ASN A 85 8.36 8.25 -11.91
CA ASN A 85 9.37 7.18 -11.82
C ASN A 85 10.74 7.66 -12.31
N ASP A 86 10.81 8.34 -13.46
CA ASP A 86 12.04 8.92 -14.00
C ASP A 86 12.65 10.02 -13.09
N ALA A 87 11.79 10.71 -12.31
CA ALA A 87 12.23 11.65 -11.29
C ALA A 87 12.73 10.97 -10.00
N GLY A 88 12.60 9.65 -9.90
CA GLY A 88 13.19 8.84 -8.84
C GLY A 88 12.23 8.32 -7.78
N LEU A 89 10.93 8.28 -8.04
CA LEU A 89 9.99 7.52 -7.20
C LEU A 89 10.01 6.06 -7.67
N ASP A 90 10.67 5.21 -6.89
CA ASP A 90 11.06 3.88 -7.36
C ASP A 90 10.04 2.79 -6.98
N MET A 91 9.34 2.95 -5.85
CA MET A 91 8.59 1.85 -5.26
C MET A 91 7.30 2.30 -4.60
N PHE A 92 6.24 1.53 -4.82
CA PHE A 92 4.99 1.66 -4.09
C PHE A 92 4.75 0.54 -3.10
N TYR A 93 4.25 0.91 -1.92
CA TYR A 93 3.67 -0.02 -0.95
C TYR A 93 2.15 0.04 -1.07
N LEU A 94 1.54 -1.08 -1.44
CA LEU A 94 0.10 -1.17 -1.67
C LEU A 94 -0.52 -2.29 -0.83
N GLY A 95 -1.50 -1.93 0.00
CA GLY A 95 -2.30 -2.92 0.71
C GLY A 95 -3.32 -3.56 -0.23
N ILE A 96 -3.13 -4.84 -0.56
CA ILE A 96 -4.17 -5.69 -1.17
C ILE A 96 -5.22 -5.99 -0.11
N GLU A 97 -4.78 -6.34 1.08
CA GLU A 97 -5.46 -6.80 2.28
C GLU A 97 -6.16 -8.15 2.06
N SER A 98 -6.95 -8.28 1.01
CA SER A 98 -7.66 -9.48 0.57
C SER A 98 -7.87 -9.45 -0.94
N GLY A 99 -8.00 -10.61 -1.56
CA GLY A 99 -8.47 -10.74 -2.94
C GLY A 99 -9.94 -11.13 -3.05
N SER A 100 -10.62 -11.36 -1.92
CA SER A 100 -12.05 -11.62 -1.89
C SER A 100 -12.85 -10.32 -1.89
N ASP A 101 -13.67 -10.08 -2.92
CA ASP A 101 -14.52 -8.89 -2.99
C ASP A 101 -15.52 -8.81 -1.82
N ILE A 102 -15.94 -9.95 -1.28
CA ILE A 102 -16.81 -10.00 -0.09
C ILE A 102 -16.07 -9.43 1.12
N VAL A 103 -14.85 -9.90 1.36
CA VAL A 103 -14.02 -9.44 2.48
C VAL A 103 -13.65 -7.96 2.30
N LEU A 104 -13.21 -7.56 1.10
CA LEU A 104 -12.88 -6.18 0.77
C LEU A 104 -14.05 -5.22 1.02
N LYS A 105 -15.27 -5.62 0.68
CA LYS A 105 -16.48 -4.85 0.95
C LYS A 105 -16.73 -4.72 2.45
N LYS A 106 -16.64 -5.82 3.22
CA LYS A 106 -16.86 -5.82 4.67
C LYS A 106 -15.86 -4.92 5.40
N VAL A 107 -14.59 -4.91 5.00
CA VAL A 107 -13.58 -4.02 5.61
C VAL A 107 -13.57 -2.60 5.04
N THR A 108 -14.48 -2.30 4.12
CA THR A 108 -14.60 -0.97 3.48
C THR A 108 -13.29 -0.53 2.81
N LYS A 109 -12.63 -1.47 2.09
CA LYS A 109 -11.36 -1.20 1.40
C LYS A 109 -11.47 -0.13 0.32
N GLY A 110 -12.66 0.06 -0.26
CA GLY A 110 -12.87 1.01 -1.36
C GLY A 110 -12.30 0.56 -2.71
N ALA A 111 -11.92 -0.71 -2.82
CA ALA A 111 -11.43 -1.32 -4.05
C ALA A 111 -11.89 -2.78 -4.13
N VAL A 112 -12.02 -3.31 -5.35
CA VAL A 112 -12.29 -4.72 -5.64
C VAL A 112 -11.06 -5.39 -6.24
N ALA A 113 -10.99 -6.72 -6.22
CA ALA A 113 -9.86 -7.50 -6.73
C ALA A 113 -9.40 -7.05 -8.13
N LYS A 114 -10.34 -6.91 -9.06
CA LYS A 114 -10.05 -6.44 -10.44
C LYS A 114 -9.38 -5.06 -10.48
N THR A 115 -9.79 -4.14 -9.61
CA THR A 115 -9.22 -2.79 -9.51
C THR A 115 -7.80 -2.83 -8.97
N ILE A 116 -7.56 -3.68 -7.97
CA ILE A 116 -6.23 -3.91 -7.38
C ILE A 116 -5.28 -4.45 -8.45
N ILE A 117 -5.66 -5.54 -9.15
CA ILE A 117 -4.85 -6.13 -10.24
C ILE A 117 -4.50 -5.08 -11.29
N LYS A 118 -5.50 -4.32 -11.77
CA LYS A 118 -5.29 -3.28 -12.77
C LYS A 118 -4.32 -2.21 -12.30
N SER A 119 -4.40 -1.78 -11.03
CA SER A 119 -3.52 -0.75 -10.49
C SER A 119 -2.07 -1.22 -10.35
N VAL A 120 -1.87 -2.45 -9.85
CA VAL A 120 -0.52 -3.03 -9.71
C VAL A 120 0.15 -3.20 -11.07
N ASN A 121 -0.57 -3.75 -12.06
CA ASN A 121 -0.02 -3.93 -13.41
C ASN A 121 0.31 -2.59 -14.07
N LYS A 122 -0.56 -1.58 -13.96
CA LYS A 122 -0.30 -0.23 -14.46
C LYS A 122 0.95 0.41 -13.85
N ALA A 123 1.16 0.25 -12.54
CA ALA A 123 2.35 0.74 -11.87
C ALA A 123 3.61 0.01 -12.35
N LYS A 124 3.56 -1.32 -12.49
CA LYS A 124 4.67 -2.12 -13.02
C LYS A 124 5.04 -1.72 -14.46
N GLU A 125 4.05 -1.52 -15.32
CA GLU A 125 4.24 -1.04 -16.70
C GLU A 125 4.92 0.34 -16.74
N ALA A 126 4.69 1.19 -15.74
CA ALA A 126 5.36 2.47 -15.60
C ALA A 126 6.76 2.39 -14.94
N GLY A 127 7.24 1.19 -14.57
CA GLY A 127 8.58 0.94 -14.04
C GLY A 127 8.68 0.86 -12.51
N TYR A 128 7.56 0.87 -11.78
CA TYR A 128 7.60 0.83 -10.32
C TYR A 128 7.84 -0.56 -9.77
N ILE A 129 8.63 -0.64 -8.71
CA ILE A 129 8.70 -1.82 -7.84
C ILE A 129 7.43 -1.83 -6.96
N MET A 130 6.72 -2.95 -6.94
CA MET A 130 5.51 -3.12 -6.13
C MET A 130 5.78 -4.01 -4.93
N SER A 131 5.54 -3.48 -3.72
CA SER A 131 5.46 -4.25 -2.48
C SER A 131 4.01 -4.28 -2.02
N CYS A 132 3.41 -5.44 -2.07
CA CYS A 132 2.01 -5.61 -1.74
C CYS A 132 1.86 -6.29 -0.37
N MET A 133 0.87 -5.86 0.43
CA MET A 133 0.58 -6.43 1.74
C MET A 133 -0.78 -7.10 1.73
N VAL A 134 -0.87 -8.23 2.42
CA VAL A 134 -2.11 -8.96 2.70
C VAL A 134 -2.28 -9.14 4.20
N ILE A 135 -3.51 -9.29 4.69
CA ILE A 135 -3.77 -9.44 6.12
C ILE A 135 -4.42 -10.80 6.37
N LEU A 136 -3.64 -11.73 6.91
CA LEU A 136 -4.14 -13.04 7.33
C LEU A 136 -5.19 -12.88 8.43
N GLY A 137 -6.23 -13.70 8.39
CA GLY A 137 -7.33 -13.64 9.32
C GLY A 137 -8.37 -12.56 9.02
N LEU A 138 -8.19 -11.78 7.96
CA LEU A 138 -9.10 -10.70 7.62
C LEU A 138 -10.51 -11.21 7.28
N GLY A 139 -10.63 -12.40 6.72
CA GLY A 139 -11.91 -13.07 6.44
C GLY A 139 -12.63 -13.64 7.67
N GLY A 140 -11.94 -13.72 8.80
CA GLY A 140 -12.41 -14.50 9.95
C GLY A 140 -12.65 -15.97 9.57
N LYS A 141 -13.22 -16.78 10.47
CA LYS A 141 -13.48 -18.21 10.20
C LYS A 141 -14.42 -18.43 9.01
N LYS A 142 -15.43 -17.58 8.87
CA LYS A 142 -16.47 -17.77 7.86
C LYS A 142 -15.97 -17.60 6.42
N TYR A 143 -15.12 -16.61 6.17
CA TYR A 143 -14.65 -16.24 4.84
C TYR A 143 -13.18 -16.55 4.59
N SER A 144 -12.53 -17.34 5.47
CA SER A 144 -11.11 -17.68 5.38
C SER A 144 -10.74 -18.29 4.02
N LYS A 145 -11.50 -19.29 3.57
CA LYS A 145 -11.24 -19.95 2.26
C LYS A 145 -11.38 -19.01 1.07
N ASP A 146 -12.44 -18.21 1.04
CA ASP A 146 -12.65 -17.22 -0.03
C ASP A 146 -11.60 -16.13 0.00
N HIS A 147 -11.18 -15.72 1.21
CA HIS A 147 -10.11 -14.76 1.43
C HIS A 147 -8.80 -15.26 0.83
N ILE A 148 -8.34 -16.45 1.20
CA ILE A 148 -7.06 -16.99 0.76
C ILE A 148 -7.07 -17.29 -0.74
N LYS A 149 -8.10 -17.97 -1.24
CA LYS A 149 -8.23 -18.26 -2.67
C LYS A 149 -8.20 -16.98 -3.52
N GLY A 150 -9.05 -16.01 -3.21
CA GLY A 150 -9.10 -14.76 -3.96
C GLY A 150 -7.78 -13.97 -3.85
N THR A 151 -7.11 -14.02 -2.68
CA THR A 151 -5.83 -13.36 -2.48
C THR A 151 -4.72 -13.99 -3.33
N ALA A 152 -4.67 -15.33 -3.41
CA ALA A 152 -3.74 -16.04 -4.28
C ALA A 152 -3.99 -15.70 -5.77
N GLU A 153 -5.26 -15.66 -6.19
CA GLU A 153 -5.65 -15.27 -7.55
C GLU A 153 -5.20 -13.83 -7.89
N VAL A 154 -5.37 -12.88 -6.97
CA VAL A 154 -4.92 -11.48 -7.16
C VAL A 154 -3.40 -11.41 -7.25
N ILE A 155 -2.66 -12.06 -6.34
CA ILE A 155 -1.20 -12.07 -6.33
C ILE A 155 -0.68 -12.69 -7.63
N SER A 156 -1.20 -13.85 -8.03
CA SER A 156 -0.79 -14.52 -9.27
C SER A 156 -1.06 -13.66 -10.51
N ALA A 157 -2.22 -12.98 -10.56
CA ALA A 157 -2.60 -12.15 -11.71
C ALA A 157 -1.78 -10.86 -11.86
N CYS A 158 -1.28 -10.30 -10.77
CA CYS A 158 -0.49 -9.06 -10.81
C CYS A 158 1.00 -9.27 -10.55
N SER A 159 1.43 -10.42 -10.03
CA SER A 159 2.82 -10.80 -9.76
C SER A 159 3.66 -9.63 -9.23
N PRO A 160 3.37 -9.12 -8.03
CA PRO A 160 4.14 -8.01 -7.45
C PRO A 160 5.57 -8.46 -7.14
N HIS A 161 6.51 -7.53 -7.02
CA HIS A 161 7.91 -7.84 -6.72
C HIS A 161 8.09 -8.39 -5.30
N TYR A 162 7.26 -7.92 -4.37
CA TYR A 162 7.27 -8.36 -2.97
C TYR A 162 5.84 -8.54 -2.48
N VAL A 163 5.63 -9.57 -1.67
CA VAL A 163 4.40 -9.80 -0.90
C VAL A 163 4.75 -9.91 0.57
N GLY A 164 4.13 -9.09 1.41
CA GLY A 164 4.21 -9.20 2.87
C GLY A 164 2.86 -9.71 3.42
N ALA A 165 2.90 -10.72 4.26
CA ALA A 165 1.73 -11.20 4.99
C ALA A 165 1.79 -10.69 6.43
N LEU A 166 0.76 -9.96 6.85
CA LEU A 166 0.56 -9.46 8.20
C LEU A 166 -0.60 -10.21 8.84
N THR A 167 -0.57 -10.37 10.16
CA THR A 167 -1.70 -10.95 10.89
C THR A 167 -2.65 -9.85 11.37
N LEU A 168 -3.96 -10.11 11.27
CA LEU A 168 -4.98 -9.18 11.73
C LEU A 168 -4.85 -8.93 13.25
N TYR A 169 -4.55 -7.68 13.58
CA TYR A 169 -4.58 -7.17 14.93
C TYR A 169 -5.72 -6.16 15.10
N LEU A 170 -6.58 -6.39 16.08
CA LEU A 170 -7.70 -5.52 16.39
C LEU A 170 -7.51 -4.92 17.79
N GLU A 171 -7.19 -3.63 17.82
CA GLU A 171 -7.17 -2.88 19.08
C GLU A 171 -8.57 -2.77 19.69
N ASN A 172 -8.64 -2.71 21.01
CA ASN A 172 -9.91 -2.67 21.73
C ASN A 172 -10.83 -1.52 21.28
N GLY A 173 -10.26 -0.37 20.91
CA GLY A 173 -11.03 0.81 20.47
C GLY A 173 -11.70 0.68 19.09
N ILE A 174 -11.23 -0.26 18.23
CA ILE A 174 -11.77 -0.45 16.87
C ILE A 174 -12.41 -1.83 16.67
N LYS A 175 -12.23 -2.72 17.62
CA LYS A 175 -12.68 -4.12 17.53
C LYS A 175 -14.19 -4.23 17.29
N GLN A 176 -15.00 -3.52 18.08
CA GLN A 176 -16.44 -3.59 17.95
C GLN A 176 -16.91 -3.05 16.60
N GLU A 177 -16.42 -1.88 16.19
CA GLU A 177 -16.74 -1.31 14.87
C GLU A 177 -16.35 -2.24 13.71
N PHE A 178 -15.23 -2.93 13.83
CA PHE A 178 -14.81 -3.93 12.85
C PHE A 178 -15.79 -5.11 12.80
N ILE A 179 -16.19 -5.65 13.96
CA ILE A 179 -17.17 -6.74 14.05
C ILE A 179 -18.53 -6.32 13.49
N ASP A 180 -18.97 -5.11 13.77
CA ASP A 180 -20.23 -4.57 13.26
C ASP A 180 -20.28 -4.51 11.73
N LYS A 181 -19.14 -4.22 11.08
CA LYS A 181 -19.02 -4.28 9.61
C LYS A 181 -19.21 -5.69 9.03
N TYR A 182 -18.96 -6.70 9.84
CA TYR A 182 -19.24 -8.11 9.51
C TYR A 182 -20.64 -8.56 9.94
N GLU A 183 -21.52 -7.63 10.35
CA GLU A 183 -22.90 -7.92 10.75
C GLU A 183 -22.98 -8.95 11.89
N GLY A 184 -22.00 -8.91 12.82
CA GLY A 184 -21.88 -9.85 13.93
C GLY A 184 -21.34 -11.24 13.60
N GLU A 185 -21.02 -11.51 12.33
CA GLU A 185 -20.56 -12.84 11.86
C GLU A 185 -19.04 -13.04 11.96
N PHE A 186 -18.28 -12.03 12.40
CA PHE A 186 -16.83 -12.15 12.48
C PHE A 186 -16.37 -12.95 13.69
N VAL A 187 -15.80 -14.11 13.42
CA VAL A 187 -15.07 -14.92 14.40
C VAL A 187 -13.60 -14.90 14.03
N LYS A 188 -12.76 -14.31 14.89
CA LYS A 188 -11.31 -14.25 14.66
C LYS A 188 -10.74 -15.66 14.59
N ILE A 189 -9.83 -15.90 13.66
CA ILE A 189 -9.01 -17.11 13.61
C ILE A 189 -7.95 -17.07 14.72
N ASN A 190 -7.48 -18.24 15.15
CA ASN A 190 -6.35 -18.37 16.06
C ASN A 190 -5.02 -18.39 15.28
N ASP A 191 -3.90 -18.49 15.99
CA ASP A 191 -2.57 -18.42 15.37
C ASP A 191 -2.27 -19.63 14.47
N ASP A 192 -2.74 -20.84 14.85
CA ASP A 192 -2.58 -22.05 14.02
C ASP A 192 -3.38 -21.92 12.72
N GLU A 193 -4.63 -21.47 12.80
CA GLU A 193 -5.47 -21.17 11.63
C GLU A 193 -4.85 -20.08 10.74
N GLY A 194 -4.13 -19.11 11.33
CA GLY A 194 -3.38 -18.09 10.59
C GLY A 194 -2.16 -18.66 9.84
N LEU A 195 -1.47 -19.61 10.44
CA LEU A 195 -0.39 -20.35 9.78
C LEU A 195 -0.91 -21.25 8.64
N GLU A 196 -2.08 -21.86 8.80
CA GLU A 196 -2.76 -22.61 7.75
C GLU A 196 -3.13 -21.69 6.57
N GLU A 197 -3.68 -20.50 6.84
CA GLU A 197 -3.94 -19.50 5.80
C GLU A 197 -2.68 -19.12 5.03
N LEU A 198 -1.55 -18.88 5.72
CA LEU A 198 -0.28 -18.56 5.07
C LEU A 198 0.21 -19.72 4.21
N TYR A 199 0.16 -20.94 4.72
CA TYR A 199 0.55 -22.13 3.99
C TYR A 199 -0.28 -22.33 2.72
N GLU A 200 -1.61 -22.21 2.83
CA GLU A 200 -2.50 -22.33 1.69
C GLU A 200 -2.29 -21.20 0.67
N LEU A 201 -2.06 -19.96 1.14
CA LEU A 201 -1.77 -18.82 0.27
C LEU A 201 -0.53 -19.08 -0.59
N VAL A 202 0.57 -19.51 0.05
CA VAL A 202 1.84 -19.76 -0.66
C VAL A 202 1.70 -20.89 -1.68
N ASN A 203 0.95 -21.95 -1.35
CA ASN A 203 0.75 -23.09 -2.25
C ASN A 203 -0.19 -22.79 -3.43
N GLN A 204 -1.01 -21.75 -3.35
CA GLN A 204 -1.95 -21.37 -4.41
C GLN A 204 -1.42 -20.26 -5.33
N ILE A 205 -0.34 -19.58 -4.95
CA ILE A 205 0.31 -18.59 -5.82
C ILE A 205 1.07 -19.28 -6.94
N ASN A 206 0.83 -18.84 -8.18
CA ASN A 206 1.48 -19.33 -9.40
C ASN A 206 2.53 -18.35 -9.94
#